data_713e0823988e86d1725c2c5d5b98de64
#
_entry.id   713e0823988e86d1725c2c5d5b98de64
#
_cell.length_a   1.000
_cell.length_b   1.000
_cell.length_c   1.000
_cell.angle_alpha   90.00
_cell.angle_beta   90.00
_cell.angle_gamma   90.00
#
_symmetry.space_group_name_H-M   'P 1'
#
loop_
_entity.id
_entity.type
_entity.pdbx_description
1 polymer ?
#
loop_
_entity_poly.entity_id
_entity_poly.type
_entity_poly.pdbx_seq_one_letter_code
_entity_poly.pdbx_strand_id
1 'polypeptide(L)'
;MSASLSEKLNDMAAAFPGKMQLIFRMLNEASCEVAISPDERVVSASTIKVPVFACLLDSLDEDGISLDALHPVTKEDILDDTLIFDTGAREASWYEIAWWMIVNSDNTAANVLMKALTFPKINSWCKAHGLLSTRAERMMLDYDAIRQGRNNYISPSDYAALVIREDRLSRGEVPGSENERRKASLMMQFLKGNRDYDALLRYIYEQPVCAHKSGDLDTVAHDAGIFEWQGKRWFLGVFTSGFDGTDMDYETARAWIGRISRVVFDYMKER
;
A
#
# COMPACT_ATOMS: atom_id res chain seq x y z
N MET A 1 -9.19 -31.96 -15.57
CA MET A 1 -9.59 -30.54 -15.75
C MET A 1 -8.60 -29.72 -14.92
N SER A 2 -8.01 -28.66 -15.46
CA SER A 2 -7.15 -27.78 -14.64
C SER A 2 -8.03 -27.00 -13.65
N ALA A 3 -7.56 -26.85 -12.41
CA ALA A 3 -8.26 -26.06 -11.39
C ALA A 3 -8.45 -24.61 -11.85
N SER A 4 -9.57 -24.00 -11.54
CA SER A 4 -9.83 -22.59 -11.82
C SER A 4 -8.86 -21.70 -11.03
N LEU A 5 -8.66 -20.44 -11.45
CA LEU A 5 -7.85 -19.49 -10.68
C LEU A 5 -8.35 -19.36 -9.24
N SER A 6 -9.67 -19.27 -9.06
CA SER A 6 -10.29 -19.17 -7.74
C SER A 6 -9.95 -20.37 -6.85
N GLU A 7 -10.07 -21.59 -7.36
CA GLU A 7 -9.68 -22.81 -6.62
C GLU A 7 -8.20 -22.77 -6.22
N LYS A 8 -7.31 -22.48 -7.17
CA LYS A 8 -5.87 -22.39 -6.88
C LYS A 8 -5.54 -21.37 -5.80
N LEU A 9 -6.14 -20.17 -5.86
CA LEU A 9 -5.87 -19.11 -4.88
C LEU A 9 -6.44 -19.46 -3.49
N ASN A 10 -7.62 -20.10 -3.43
CA ASN A 10 -8.19 -20.58 -2.18
C ASN A 10 -7.32 -21.69 -1.55
N ASP A 11 -6.86 -22.65 -2.35
CA ASP A 11 -5.98 -23.73 -1.88
C ASP A 11 -4.65 -23.18 -1.34
N MET A 12 -4.06 -22.19 -2.05
CA MET A 12 -2.83 -21.54 -1.61
C MET A 12 -3.05 -20.75 -0.31
N ALA A 13 -4.15 -20.02 -0.19
CA ALA A 13 -4.48 -19.29 1.03
C ALA A 13 -4.71 -20.23 2.21
N ALA A 14 -5.39 -21.37 1.98
CA ALA A 14 -5.62 -22.37 3.01
C ALA A 14 -4.33 -23.10 3.44
N ALA A 15 -3.35 -23.23 2.54
CA ALA A 15 -2.05 -23.83 2.83
C ALA A 15 -1.06 -22.86 3.51
N PHE A 16 -1.37 -21.57 3.58
CA PHE A 16 -0.52 -20.61 4.25
C PHE A 16 -0.53 -20.84 5.77
N PRO A 17 0.64 -20.93 6.45
CA PRO A 17 0.71 -21.26 7.88
C PRO A 17 0.39 -20.07 8.80
N GLY A 18 -0.62 -19.31 8.46
CA GLY A 18 -1.11 -18.14 9.18
C GLY A 18 -2.47 -17.74 8.61
N LYS A 19 -2.78 -16.46 8.63
CA LYS A 19 -3.96 -15.91 7.98
C LYS A 19 -3.57 -15.20 6.70
N MET A 20 -4.31 -15.43 5.64
CA MET A 20 -4.13 -14.76 4.35
C MET A 20 -5.45 -14.16 3.88
N GLN A 21 -5.42 -12.87 3.62
CA GLN A 21 -6.48 -12.13 2.97
C GLN A 21 -6.02 -11.75 1.58
N LEU A 22 -6.91 -11.86 0.58
CA LEU A 22 -6.55 -11.64 -0.81
C LEU A 22 -7.69 -10.99 -1.58
N ILE A 23 -7.32 -10.07 -2.48
CA ILE A 23 -8.22 -9.59 -3.55
C ILE A 23 -7.44 -9.64 -4.86
N PHE A 24 -8.01 -10.36 -5.84
CA PHE A 24 -7.67 -10.24 -7.24
C PHE A 24 -8.87 -9.69 -7.99
N ARG A 25 -8.69 -8.64 -8.80
CA ARG A 25 -9.75 -8.03 -9.60
C ARG A 25 -9.21 -7.56 -10.95
N MET A 26 -9.81 -8.02 -12.04
CA MET A 26 -9.54 -7.47 -13.37
C MET A 26 -10.16 -6.08 -13.50
N LEU A 27 -9.44 -5.12 -14.07
CA LEU A 27 -9.89 -3.73 -14.16
C LEU A 27 -10.47 -3.37 -15.53
N ASN A 28 -10.12 -4.12 -16.56
CA ASN A 28 -10.60 -3.90 -17.94
C ASN A 28 -11.88 -4.69 -18.27
N GLU A 29 -12.25 -5.65 -17.42
CA GLU A 29 -13.38 -6.55 -17.63
C GLU A 29 -14.23 -6.66 -16.36
N ALA A 30 -15.54 -6.84 -16.52
CA ALA A 30 -16.49 -6.81 -15.41
C ALA A 30 -16.59 -8.12 -14.59
N SER A 31 -15.84 -9.19 -14.91
CA SER A 31 -16.28 -10.55 -14.58
C SER A 31 -15.33 -11.45 -13.81
N CYS A 32 -14.13 -11.03 -13.42
CA CYS A 32 -13.27 -11.90 -12.63
C CYS A 32 -12.77 -11.20 -11.37
N GLU A 33 -13.24 -11.70 -10.24
CA GLU A 33 -12.79 -11.32 -8.92
C GLU A 33 -12.62 -12.56 -8.06
N VAL A 34 -11.51 -12.60 -7.32
CA VAL A 34 -11.34 -13.56 -6.22
C VAL A 34 -11.10 -12.74 -4.97
N ALA A 35 -11.91 -12.97 -3.94
CA ALA A 35 -11.82 -12.27 -2.67
C ALA A 35 -11.83 -13.28 -1.51
N ILE A 36 -10.79 -13.24 -0.69
CA ILE A 36 -10.63 -14.09 0.50
C ILE A 36 -10.52 -13.17 1.70
N SER A 37 -11.51 -13.22 2.60
CA SER A 37 -11.60 -12.37 3.80
C SER A 37 -11.25 -10.89 3.55
N PRO A 38 -11.86 -10.26 2.50
CA PRO A 38 -11.40 -8.95 2.01
C PRO A 38 -11.65 -7.82 3.00
N ASP A 39 -12.65 -7.95 3.89
CA ASP A 39 -13.04 -6.93 4.85
C ASP A 39 -12.40 -7.14 6.23
N GLU A 40 -11.62 -8.21 6.41
CA GLU A 40 -10.92 -8.46 7.67
C GLU A 40 -9.86 -7.38 7.90
N ARG A 41 -9.97 -6.69 9.03
CA ARG A 41 -9.02 -5.64 9.43
C ARG A 41 -7.73 -6.27 9.91
N VAL A 42 -6.61 -5.86 9.32
CA VAL A 42 -5.26 -6.31 9.68
C VAL A 42 -4.39 -5.14 10.14
N VAL A 43 -3.31 -5.44 10.84
CA VAL A 43 -2.25 -4.46 11.12
C VAL A 43 -1.62 -4.06 9.79
N SER A 44 -1.67 -2.77 9.44
CA SER A 44 -1.35 -2.30 8.11
C SER A 44 0.13 -2.35 7.72
N ALA A 45 1.03 -2.39 8.70
CA ALA A 45 2.44 -2.08 8.46
C ALA A 45 2.58 -0.82 7.60
N SER A 46 3.47 -0.81 6.59
CA SER A 46 3.69 0.36 5.74
C SER A 46 2.61 0.59 4.67
N THR A 47 1.60 -0.27 4.52
CA THR A 47 0.51 -0.01 3.58
C THR A 47 -0.35 1.18 3.99
N ILE A 48 -0.36 1.57 5.29
CA ILE A 48 -1.02 2.80 5.79
C ILE A 48 -0.48 4.08 5.12
N LYS A 49 0.74 4.06 4.60
CA LYS A 49 1.37 5.20 3.93
C LYS A 49 0.60 5.67 2.70
N VAL A 50 -0.15 4.76 2.06
CA VAL A 50 -0.96 5.07 0.87
C VAL A 50 -2.14 6.00 1.22
N PRO A 51 -3.04 5.68 2.16
CA PRO A 51 -4.08 6.62 2.58
C PRO A 51 -3.51 7.89 3.26
N VAL A 52 -2.36 7.83 3.94
CA VAL A 52 -1.68 9.02 4.45
C VAL A 52 -1.26 9.95 3.31
N PHE A 53 -0.73 9.42 2.21
CA PHE A 53 -0.37 10.20 1.03
C PHE A 53 -1.59 10.82 0.35
N ALA A 54 -2.65 10.06 0.17
CA ALA A 54 -3.89 10.60 -0.40
C ALA A 54 -4.48 11.73 0.47
N CYS A 55 -4.49 11.56 1.79
CA CYS A 55 -4.89 12.60 2.74
C CYS A 55 -4.00 13.85 2.66
N LEU A 56 -2.68 13.69 2.47
CA LEU A 56 -1.77 14.81 2.26
C LEU A 56 -2.14 15.62 1.01
N LEU A 57 -2.35 14.94 -0.12
CA LEU A 57 -2.66 15.61 -1.38
C LEU A 57 -3.94 16.45 -1.29
N ASP A 58 -4.96 15.93 -0.62
CA ASP A 58 -6.21 16.67 -0.41
C ASP A 58 -6.01 17.82 0.58
N SER A 59 -5.27 17.60 1.67
CA SER A 59 -5.02 18.64 2.68
C SER A 59 -4.22 19.82 2.15
N LEU A 60 -3.19 19.56 1.35
CA LEU A 60 -2.39 20.63 0.73
C LEU A 60 -3.23 21.42 -0.28
N ASP A 61 -4.10 20.75 -1.02
CA ASP A 61 -5.01 21.38 -1.98
C ASP A 61 -6.05 22.28 -1.27
N GLU A 62 -6.67 21.77 -0.20
CA GLU A 62 -7.61 22.52 0.64
C GLU A 62 -6.98 23.78 1.25
N ASP A 63 -5.72 23.68 1.69
CA ASP A 63 -4.98 24.76 2.32
C ASP A 63 -4.28 25.70 1.30
N GLY A 64 -4.34 25.39 -0.01
CA GLY A 64 -3.68 26.13 -1.08
C GLY A 64 -2.15 26.07 -1.01
N ILE A 65 -1.60 24.99 -0.42
CA ILE A 65 -0.16 24.79 -0.24
C ILE A 65 0.40 23.98 -1.40
N SER A 66 1.49 24.47 -2.00
CA SER A 66 2.20 23.72 -3.05
C SER A 66 2.92 22.51 -2.48
N LEU A 67 2.94 21.40 -3.24
CA LEU A 67 3.80 20.26 -2.95
C LEU A 67 5.31 20.61 -2.93
N ASP A 68 5.70 21.68 -3.63
CA ASP A 68 7.09 22.17 -3.62
C ASP A 68 7.41 23.05 -2.40
N ALA A 69 6.40 23.39 -1.59
CA ALA A 69 6.63 24.15 -0.35
C ALA A 69 7.50 23.34 0.61
N LEU A 70 8.49 24.02 1.20
CA LEU A 70 9.44 23.41 2.11
C LEU A 70 8.82 23.20 3.49
N HIS A 71 9.16 22.11 4.11
CA HIS A 71 8.81 21.74 5.48
C HIS A 71 10.07 21.34 6.25
N PRO A 72 10.26 21.83 7.47
CA PRO A 72 11.41 21.46 8.27
C PRO A 72 11.31 20.00 8.74
N VAL A 73 12.37 19.22 8.51
CA VAL A 73 12.61 17.90 9.12
C VAL A 73 13.65 18.09 10.18
N THR A 74 13.26 17.99 11.44
CA THR A 74 14.12 18.29 12.59
C THR A 74 14.92 17.04 13.02
N LYS A 75 15.88 17.21 13.92
CA LYS A 75 16.66 16.07 14.46
C LYS A 75 15.78 15.08 15.21
N GLU A 76 14.74 15.57 15.85
CA GLU A 76 13.77 14.77 16.63
C GLU A 76 12.84 13.94 15.74
N ASP A 77 12.72 14.29 14.45
CA ASP A 77 11.93 13.54 13.48
C ASP A 77 12.72 12.37 12.87
N ILE A 78 14.05 12.42 12.91
CA ILE A 78 14.93 11.47 12.23
C ILE A 78 15.01 10.16 13.00
N LEU A 79 14.63 9.07 12.33
CA LEU A 79 14.77 7.70 12.81
C LEU A 79 16.04 7.05 12.28
N ASP A 80 16.58 6.08 13.00
CA ASP A 80 17.85 5.42 12.66
C ASP A 80 17.79 4.61 11.34
N ASP A 81 16.59 4.26 10.87
CA ASP A 81 16.39 3.49 9.64
C ASP A 81 16.20 4.36 8.37
N THR A 82 16.26 5.70 8.49
CA THR A 82 16.14 6.57 7.32
C THR A 82 17.39 6.50 6.44
N LEU A 83 17.18 6.50 5.13
CA LEU A 83 18.27 6.59 4.15
C LEU A 83 18.38 7.98 3.54
N ILE A 84 17.35 8.80 3.65
CA ILE A 84 17.25 10.10 2.95
C ILE A 84 17.57 11.28 3.86
N PHE A 85 17.50 11.08 5.16
CA PHE A 85 17.84 12.07 6.18
C PHE A 85 19.08 11.64 7.01
N ASP A 86 19.89 10.71 6.47
CA ASP A 86 21.10 10.21 7.10
C ASP A 86 22.16 11.31 7.33
N THR A 87 22.11 12.38 6.49
CA THR A 87 22.96 13.55 6.65
C THR A 87 22.46 14.55 7.71
N GLY A 88 21.30 14.29 8.31
CA GLY A 88 20.73 15.09 9.40
C GLY A 88 19.54 15.97 9.01
N ALA A 89 19.15 16.82 9.94
CA ALA A 89 18.00 17.71 9.81
C ALA A 89 18.17 18.71 8.65
N ARG A 90 17.12 18.92 7.88
CA ARG A 90 17.05 19.87 6.77
C ARG A 90 15.61 20.24 6.41
N GLU A 91 15.45 21.21 5.56
CA GLU A 91 14.18 21.41 4.89
C GLU A 91 14.04 20.47 3.68
N ALA A 92 12.85 19.96 3.47
CA ALA A 92 12.49 19.15 2.32
C ALA A 92 11.09 19.55 1.82
N SER A 93 10.82 19.44 0.53
CA SER A 93 9.49 19.72 0.01
C SER A 93 8.50 18.60 0.41
N TRP A 94 7.21 18.94 0.48
CA TRP A 94 6.16 17.92 0.66
C TRP A 94 6.22 16.83 -0.39
N TYR A 95 6.58 17.21 -1.64
CA TYR A 95 6.82 16.25 -2.72
C TYR A 95 7.93 15.25 -2.37
N GLU A 96 9.10 15.76 -1.94
CA GLU A 96 10.24 14.91 -1.59
C GLU A 96 9.92 13.99 -0.42
N ILE A 97 9.34 14.51 0.65
CA ILE A 97 8.96 13.72 1.83
C ILE A 97 7.97 12.61 1.44
N ALA A 98 6.91 12.95 0.68
CA ALA A 98 5.92 11.98 0.25
C ALA A 98 6.50 10.95 -0.74
N TRP A 99 7.40 11.38 -1.64
CA TRP A 99 8.08 10.48 -2.57
C TRP A 99 8.84 9.38 -1.83
N TRP A 100 9.69 9.76 -0.87
CA TRP A 100 10.47 8.80 -0.12
C TRP A 100 9.62 7.91 0.80
N MET A 101 8.56 8.46 1.38
CA MET A 101 7.59 7.66 2.14
C MET A 101 6.99 6.52 1.31
N ILE A 102 6.66 6.76 0.05
CA ILE A 102 6.02 5.75 -0.82
C ILE A 102 7.07 4.86 -1.48
N VAL A 103 8.10 5.45 -2.11
CA VAL A 103 9.04 4.72 -2.98
C VAL A 103 10.00 3.84 -2.19
N ASN A 104 10.55 4.35 -1.10
CA ASN A 104 11.49 3.62 -0.24
C ASN A 104 10.86 3.17 1.08
N SER A 105 9.58 3.44 1.28
CA SER A 105 8.92 3.16 2.57
C SER A 105 9.58 3.85 3.77
N ASP A 106 10.24 5.00 3.57
CA ASP A 106 10.97 5.71 4.63
C ASP A 106 10.06 6.07 5.82
N ASN A 107 10.49 5.71 7.03
CA ASN A 107 9.69 5.89 8.25
C ASN A 107 9.82 7.29 8.84
N THR A 108 10.97 7.96 8.69
CA THR A 108 11.11 9.38 9.05
C THR A 108 10.13 10.22 8.25
N ALA A 109 10.14 10.05 6.92
CA ALA A 109 9.22 10.75 6.02
C ALA A 109 7.75 10.49 6.39
N ALA A 110 7.40 9.23 6.71
CA ALA A 110 6.05 8.88 7.13
C ALA A 110 5.65 9.59 8.43
N ASN A 111 6.53 9.63 9.43
CA ASN A 111 6.26 10.26 10.72
C ASN A 111 6.13 11.78 10.59
N VAL A 112 6.94 12.42 9.76
CA VAL A 112 6.80 13.86 9.46
C VAL A 112 5.42 14.15 8.89
N LEU A 113 4.94 13.37 7.91
CA LEU A 113 3.62 13.56 7.32
C LEU A 113 2.49 13.25 8.32
N MET A 114 2.59 12.17 9.10
CA MET A 114 1.60 11.81 10.11
C MET A 114 1.51 12.86 11.23
N LYS A 115 2.64 13.47 11.61
CA LYS A 115 2.69 14.55 12.60
C LYS A 115 2.04 15.81 12.06
N ALA A 116 2.32 16.20 10.81
CA ALA A 116 1.75 17.39 10.17
C ALA A 116 0.23 17.24 9.94
N LEU A 117 -0.23 16.07 9.48
CA LEU A 117 -1.65 15.82 9.23
C LEU A 117 -2.44 15.54 10.50
N THR A 118 -1.83 14.97 11.53
CA THR A 118 -2.42 14.40 12.75
C THR A 118 -3.30 13.17 12.50
N PHE A 119 -3.36 12.25 13.46
CA PHE A 119 -4.22 11.05 13.36
C PHE A 119 -5.71 11.37 13.23
N PRO A 120 -6.27 12.36 13.97
CA PRO A 120 -7.67 12.73 13.78
C PRO A 120 -8.01 13.15 12.34
N LYS A 121 -7.16 13.94 11.68
CA LYS A 121 -7.37 14.37 10.28
C LYS A 121 -7.28 13.17 9.32
N ILE A 122 -6.23 12.34 9.46
CA ILE A 122 -6.06 11.11 8.64
C ILE A 122 -7.28 10.19 8.78
N ASN A 123 -7.71 9.92 10.03
CA ASN A 123 -8.83 9.02 10.29
C ASN A 123 -10.17 9.58 9.80
N SER A 124 -10.38 10.90 9.93
CA SER A 124 -11.56 11.57 9.39
C SER A 124 -11.59 11.54 7.87
N TRP A 125 -10.44 11.73 7.23
CA TRP A 125 -10.28 11.61 5.78
C TRP A 125 -10.59 10.18 5.30
N CYS A 126 -10.01 9.17 5.93
CA CYS A 126 -10.30 7.77 5.62
C CYS A 126 -11.80 7.46 5.70
N LYS A 127 -12.46 7.88 6.77
CA LYS A 127 -13.90 7.69 6.95
C LYS A 127 -14.72 8.39 5.87
N ALA A 128 -14.37 9.63 5.52
CA ALA A 128 -15.06 10.41 4.49
C ALA A 128 -14.93 9.77 3.09
N HIS A 129 -13.84 9.01 2.86
CA HIS A 129 -13.59 8.29 1.60
C HIS A 129 -14.05 6.82 1.64
N GLY A 130 -14.81 6.41 2.67
CA GLY A 130 -15.37 5.06 2.78
C GLY A 130 -14.38 3.99 3.22
N LEU A 131 -13.18 4.36 3.67
CA LEU A 131 -12.15 3.45 4.18
C LEU A 131 -12.40 3.17 5.67
N LEU A 132 -13.44 2.39 5.95
CA LEU A 132 -14.00 2.27 7.30
C LEU A 132 -13.16 1.38 8.25
N SER A 133 -12.34 0.51 7.71
CA SER A 133 -11.41 -0.35 8.46
C SER A 133 -10.03 0.27 8.63
N THR A 134 -9.73 1.34 7.85
CA THR A 134 -8.43 2.01 7.87
C THR A 134 -8.33 2.99 9.00
N ARG A 135 -7.26 2.88 9.80
CA ARG A 135 -7.05 3.72 10.97
C ARG A 135 -5.56 3.90 11.30
N ALA A 136 -5.14 5.14 11.51
CA ALA A 136 -3.83 5.50 12.03
C ALA A 136 -3.93 5.81 13.53
N GLU A 137 -3.11 5.12 14.36
CA GLU A 137 -3.12 5.28 15.83
C GLU A 137 -1.72 5.39 16.43
N ARG A 138 -0.67 5.17 15.64
CA ARG A 138 0.73 5.27 16.08
C ARG A 138 1.65 5.79 14.99
N MET A 139 2.77 6.35 15.40
CA MET A 139 3.88 6.66 14.50
C MET A 139 4.57 5.38 14.02
N MET A 140 5.32 5.45 12.93
CA MET A 140 6.19 4.35 12.50
C MET A 140 7.25 4.09 13.56
N LEU A 141 7.60 2.82 13.77
CA LEU A 141 8.56 2.33 14.77
C LEU A 141 8.22 2.68 16.23
N ASP A 142 7.00 3.13 16.53
CA ASP A 142 6.53 3.32 17.92
C ASP A 142 6.15 1.96 18.53
N TYR A 143 7.16 1.23 18.99
CA TYR A 143 6.97 -0.09 19.62
C TYR A 143 6.29 0.01 21.00
N ASP A 144 6.38 1.17 21.69
CA ASP A 144 5.68 1.40 22.93
C ASP A 144 4.17 1.46 22.72
N ALA A 145 3.72 2.14 21.67
CA ALA A 145 2.31 2.13 21.28
C ALA A 145 1.82 0.71 20.94
N ILE A 146 2.64 -0.09 20.23
CA ILE A 146 2.29 -1.50 19.92
C ILE A 146 2.11 -2.31 21.20
N ARG A 147 3.02 -2.20 22.17
CA ARG A 147 2.91 -2.88 23.48
C ARG A 147 1.66 -2.46 24.28
N GLN A 148 1.16 -1.25 24.04
CA GLN A 148 -0.08 -0.72 24.61
C GLN A 148 -1.33 -1.09 23.81
N GLY A 149 -1.21 -1.94 22.77
CA GLY A 149 -2.32 -2.39 21.94
C GLY A 149 -2.78 -1.38 20.86
N ARG A 150 -2.04 -0.28 20.65
CA ARG A 150 -2.32 0.68 19.57
C ARG A 150 -1.53 0.30 18.32
N ASN A 151 -2.21 0.27 17.17
CA ASN A 151 -1.56 -0.02 15.90
C ASN A 151 -2.24 0.74 14.75
N ASN A 152 -1.60 0.74 13.58
CA ASN A 152 -2.22 1.19 12.36
C ASN A 152 -2.90 0.01 11.68
N TYR A 153 -4.08 0.23 11.11
CA TYR A 153 -4.94 -0.83 10.56
C TYR A 153 -5.42 -0.49 9.16
N ILE A 154 -5.69 -1.53 8.39
CA ILE A 154 -6.31 -1.45 7.07
C ILE A 154 -7.07 -2.76 6.80
N SER A 155 -8.00 -2.77 5.83
CA SER A 155 -8.49 -4.00 5.22
C SER A 155 -8.07 -4.07 3.75
N PRO A 156 -7.97 -5.28 3.17
CA PRO A 156 -7.76 -5.43 1.73
C PRO A 156 -8.79 -4.66 0.89
N SER A 157 -10.08 -4.64 1.31
CA SER A 157 -11.15 -3.90 0.63
C SER A 157 -10.91 -2.41 0.62
N ASP A 158 -10.53 -1.81 1.76
CA ASP A 158 -10.24 -0.37 1.85
C ASP A 158 -9.07 0.00 0.94
N TYR A 159 -7.99 -0.80 1.00
CA TYR A 159 -6.82 -0.57 0.15
C TYR A 159 -7.16 -0.68 -1.34
N ALA A 160 -7.88 -1.74 -1.73
CA ALA A 160 -8.32 -1.95 -3.11
C ALA A 160 -9.23 -0.82 -3.59
N ALA A 161 -10.22 -0.42 -2.77
CA ALA A 161 -11.14 0.66 -3.09
C ALA A 161 -10.40 1.97 -3.39
N LEU A 162 -9.45 2.34 -2.52
CA LEU A 162 -8.63 3.54 -2.70
C LEU A 162 -7.82 3.47 -3.99
N VAL A 163 -6.97 2.44 -4.15
CA VAL A 163 -5.99 2.39 -5.24
C VAL A 163 -6.67 2.19 -6.60
N ILE A 164 -7.73 1.39 -6.67
CA ILE A 164 -8.50 1.21 -7.92
C ILE A 164 -9.23 2.51 -8.30
N ARG A 165 -9.81 3.23 -7.33
CA ARG A 165 -10.43 4.54 -7.59
C ARG A 165 -9.41 5.52 -8.17
N GLU A 166 -8.24 5.63 -7.55
CA GLU A 166 -7.19 6.55 -8.00
C GLU A 166 -6.63 6.18 -9.38
N ASP A 167 -6.45 4.89 -9.67
CA ASP A 167 -6.06 4.45 -11.03
C ASP A 167 -7.11 4.85 -12.07
N ARG A 168 -8.38 4.56 -11.82
CA ARG A 168 -9.49 4.91 -12.73
C ARG A 168 -9.64 6.41 -12.90
N LEU A 169 -9.48 7.17 -11.82
CA LEU A 169 -9.57 8.63 -11.84
C LEU A 169 -8.41 9.25 -12.65
N SER A 170 -7.19 8.75 -12.47
CA SER A 170 -6.01 9.19 -13.21
C SER A 170 -6.15 8.97 -14.73
N ARG A 171 -6.94 7.99 -15.13
CA ARG A 171 -7.22 7.62 -16.53
C ARG A 171 -8.49 8.28 -17.08
N GLY A 172 -9.23 9.01 -16.27
CA GLY A 172 -10.52 9.60 -16.67
C GLY A 172 -11.65 8.58 -16.87
N GLU A 173 -11.51 7.37 -16.34
CA GLU A 173 -12.51 6.28 -16.40
C GLU A 173 -13.69 6.49 -15.44
N VAL A 174 -13.53 7.38 -14.46
CA VAL A 174 -14.58 7.79 -13.52
C VAL A 174 -14.67 9.32 -13.49
N PRO A 175 -15.86 9.89 -13.17
CA PRO A 175 -16.03 11.33 -13.02
C PRO A 175 -15.08 11.92 -11.97
N GLY A 176 -14.53 13.10 -12.26
CA GLY A 176 -13.69 13.87 -11.36
C GLY A 176 -13.23 15.16 -12.03
N SER A 177 -12.86 16.15 -11.23
CA SER A 177 -12.26 17.39 -11.68
C SER A 177 -10.85 17.16 -12.24
N GLU A 178 -10.32 18.13 -12.96
CA GLU A 178 -8.94 18.10 -13.47
C GLU A 178 -7.92 17.99 -12.32
N ASN A 179 -8.17 18.71 -11.23
CA ASN A 179 -7.31 18.67 -10.06
C ASN A 179 -7.30 17.30 -9.36
N GLU A 180 -8.46 16.66 -9.20
CA GLU A 180 -8.54 15.30 -8.66
C GLU A 180 -7.77 14.31 -9.56
N ARG A 181 -7.92 14.40 -10.89
CA ARG A 181 -7.17 13.56 -11.84
C ARG A 181 -5.66 13.78 -11.74
N ARG A 182 -5.22 15.02 -11.52
CA ARG A 182 -3.81 15.35 -11.33
C ARG A 182 -3.25 14.72 -10.06
N LYS A 183 -3.98 14.83 -8.92
CA LYS A 183 -3.61 14.20 -7.64
C LYS A 183 -3.55 12.66 -7.79
N ALA A 184 -4.55 12.06 -8.41
CA ALA A 184 -4.60 10.64 -8.69
C ALA A 184 -3.44 10.17 -9.59
N SER A 185 -3.11 10.93 -10.64
CA SER A 185 -1.98 10.63 -11.51
C SER A 185 -0.65 10.67 -10.76
N LEU A 186 -0.47 11.64 -9.88
CA LEU A 186 0.71 11.75 -9.03
C LEU A 186 0.81 10.57 -8.06
N MET A 187 -0.29 10.19 -7.42
CA MET A 187 -0.34 9.02 -6.53
C MET A 187 0.06 7.74 -7.28
N MET A 188 -0.50 7.50 -8.45
CA MET A 188 -0.15 6.33 -9.26
C MET A 188 1.31 6.37 -9.74
N GLN A 189 1.86 7.56 -10.04
CA GLN A 189 3.27 7.73 -10.38
C GLN A 189 4.17 7.32 -9.21
N PHE A 190 3.86 7.73 -7.98
CA PHE A 190 4.63 7.37 -6.80
C PHE A 190 4.58 5.87 -6.52
N LEU A 191 3.41 5.25 -6.61
CA LEU A 191 3.25 3.81 -6.44
C LEU A 191 4.01 3.00 -7.50
N LYS A 192 4.09 3.49 -8.76
CA LYS A 192 4.93 2.88 -9.81
C LYS A 192 6.43 3.04 -9.54
N GLY A 193 6.80 4.03 -8.76
CA GLY A 193 8.18 4.27 -8.34
C GLY A 193 8.65 3.38 -7.18
N ASN A 194 7.77 2.58 -6.58
CA ASN A 194 8.12 1.70 -5.46
C ASN A 194 9.27 0.76 -5.84
N ARG A 195 10.24 0.61 -4.94
CA ARG A 195 11.48 -0.15 -5.16
C ARG A 195 11.51 -1.50 -4.45
N ASP A 196 10.41 -1.92 -3.88
CA ASP A 196 10.29 -3.24 -3.27
C ASP A 196 9.90 -4.28 -4.33
N TYR A 197 10.84 -5.14 -4.69
CA TYR A 197 10.64 -6.21 -5.68
C TYR A 197 10.51 -7.60 -5.02
N ASP A 198 10.53 -7.66 -3.69
CA ASP A 198 10.68 -8.93 -2.97
C ASP A 198 9.36 -9.56 -2.52
N ALA A 199 8.22 -9.01 -2.90
CA ALA A 199 6.90 -9.56 -2.61
C ALA A 199 6.10 -9.80 -3.90
N LEU A 200 5.18 -8.92 -4.33
CA LEU A 200 4.38 -9.13 -5.55
C LEU A 200 5.24 -9.36 -6.79
N LEU A 201 6.39 -8.71 -6.92
CA LEU A 201 7.27 -8.81 -8.08
C LEU A 201 8.34 -9.90 -7.97
N ARG A 202 8.46 -10.59 -6.82
CA ARG A 202 9.57 -11.51 -6.51
C ARG A 202 9.82 -12.57 -7.58
N TYR A 203 8.78 -13.11 -8.20
CA TYR A 203 8.89 -14.17 -9.22
C TYR A 203 8.36 -13.73 -10.59
N ILE A 204 8.24 -12.41 -10.82
CA ILE A 204 7.77 -11.85 -12.08
C ILE A 204 8.99 -11.28 -12.85
N TYR A 205 9.46 -12.03 -13.83
CA TYR A 205 10.67 -11.66 -14.61
C TYR A 205 10.34 -10.88 -15.89
N GLU A 206 9.05 -10.79 -16.23
CA GLU A 206 8.54 -10.15 -17.45
C GLU A 206 8.47 -8.62 -17.37
N GLN A 207 8.79 -8.05 -16.19
CA GLN A 207 8.85 -6.61 -15.93
C GLN A 207 7.55 -5.85 -16.27
N PRO A 208 6.39 -6.25 -15.76
CA PRO A 208 5.17 -5.45 -15.89
C PRO A 208 5.33 -4.10 -15.19
N VAL A 209 4.52 -3.12 -15.58
CA VAL A 209 4.33 -1.96 -14.73
C VAL A 209 3.52 -2.40 -13.51
N CYS A 210 4.01 -2.09 -12.31
CA CYS A 210 3.30 -2.36 -11.07
C CYS A 210 3.27 -1.08 -10.21
N ALA A 211 2.07 -0.59 -9.92
CA ALA A 211 1.85 0.50 -8.98
C ALA A 211 1.43 -0.11 -7.65
N HIS A 212 2.36 -0.24 -6.70
CA HIS A 212 2.11 -1.02 -5.48
C HIS A 212 2.74 -0.39 -4.22
N LYS A 213 2.34 -0.89 -3.06
CA LYS A 213 2.99 -0.61 -1.78
C LYS A 213 2.99 -1.84 -0.92
N SER A 214 4.19 -2.24 -0.51
CA SER A 214 4.43 -3.30 0.47
C SER A 214 4.43 -2.76 1.91
N GLY A 215 4.36 -3.68 2.87
CA GLY A 215 4.52 -3.39 4.28
C GLY A 215 4.70 -4.66 5.11
N ASP A 216 5.69 -4.65 6.00
CA ASP A 216 6.02 -5.79 6.84
C ASP A 216 6.36 -5.35 8.26
N LEU A 217 6.15 -6.26 9.16
CA LEU A 217 6.59 -6.33 10.55
C LEU A 217 6.89 -7.81 10.85
N ASP A 218 7.44 -8.11 12.01
CA ASP A 218 7.79 -9.48 12.39
C ASP A 218 6.64 -10.50 12.23
N THR A 219 5.39 -10.04 12.33
CA THR A 219 4.19 -10.90 12.35
C THR A 219 3.22 -10.66 11.20
N VAL A 220 3.55 -9.76 10.26
CA VAL A 220 2.73 -9.44 9.09
C VAL A 220 3.60 -9.12 7.88
N ALA A 221 3.12 -9.50 6.70
CA ALA A 221 3.68 -9.07 5.42
C ALA A 221 2.55 -8.85 4.42
N HIS A 222 2.61 -7.73 3.72
CA HIS A 222 1.60 -7.31 2.77
C HIS A 222 2.25 -6.75 1.52
N ASP A 223 1.61 -6.96 0.38
CA ASP A 223 1.87 -6.15 -0.80
C ASP A 223 0.61 -6.09 -1.65
N ALA A 224 0.28 -4.90 -2.14
CA ALA A 224 -0.93 -4.69 -2.91
C ALA A 224 -0.75 -3.58 -3.95
N GLY A 225 -1.29 -3.81 -5.14
CA GLY A 225 -1.17 -2.84 -6.20
C GLY A 225 -1.83 -3.23 -7.51
N ILE A 226 -1.65 -2.38 -8.52
CA ILE A 226 -2.18 -2.55 -9.85
C ILE A 226 -1.06 -2.90 -10.81
N PHE A 227 -1.23 -4.02 -11.47
CA PHE A 227 -0.39 -4.47 -12.57
C PHE A 227 -0.94 -3.98 -13.92
N GLU A 228 -0.02 -3.65 -14.81
CA GLU A 228 -0.30 -3.39 -16.21
C GLU A 228 0.67 -4.19 -17.10
N TRP A 229 0.12 -5.05 -17.97
CA TRP A 229 0.89 -5.89 -18.87
C TRP A 229 0.15 -6.11 -20.20
N GLN A 230 0.78 -5.72 -21.30
CA GLN A 230 0.23 -5.93 -22.66
C GLN A 230 -1.24 -5.46 -22.81
N GLY A 231 -1.56 -4.28 -22.28
CA GLY A 231 -2.90 -3.70 -22.31
C GLY A 231 -3.91 -4.27 -21.32
N LYS A 232 -3.53 -5.27 -20.54
CA LYS A 232 -4.36 -5.83 -19.45
C LYS A 232 -4.01 -5.15 -18.15
N ARG A 233 -5.02 -4.90 -17.30
CA ARG A 233 -4.84 -4.33 -15.97
C ARG A 233 -5.59 -5.16 -14.93
N TRP A 234 -4.96 -5.36 -13.80
CA TRP A 234 -5.60 -6.01 -12.65
C TRP A 234 -5.04 -5.48 -11.34
N PHE A 235 -5.87 -5.51 -10.33
CA PHE A 235 -5.45 -5.33 -8.94
C PHE A 235 -5.15 -6.69 -8.32
N LEU A 236 -4.06 -6.76 -7.58
CA LEU A 236 -3.75 -7.88 -6.69
C LEU A 236 -3.29 -7.31 -5.35
N GLY A 237 -3.98 -7.69 -4.28
CA GLY A 237 -3.58 -7.41 -2.91
C GLY A 237 -3.51 -8.70 -2.12
N VAL A 238 -2.37 -8.96 -1.47
CA VAL A 238 -2.17 -10.11 -0.59
C VAL A 238 -1.69 -9.59 0.75
N PHE A 239 -2.47 -9.89 1.78
CA PHE A 239 -2.20 -9.49 3.16
C PHE A 239 -2.04 -10.74 4.00
N THR A 240 -0.99 -10.81 4.79
CA THR A 240 -0.69 -11.99 5.62
C THR A 240 -0.46 -11.59 7.06
N SER A 241 -0.89 -12.45 7.99
CA SER A 241 -0.75 -12.23 9.42
C SER A 241 -0.80 -13.55 10.20
N GLY A 242 -0.64 -13.50 11.51
CA GLY A 242 -0.82 -14.66 12.37
C GLY A 242 0.35 -15.64 12.36
N PHE A 243 1.52 -15.22 11.94
CA PHE A 243 2.79 -15.90 12.16
C PHE A 243 3.57 -15.19 13.26
N ASP A 244 4.48 -15.89 13.92
CA ASP A 244 5.12 -15.44 15.17
C ASP A 244 6.59 -15.04 15.01
N GLY A 245 7.12 -15.14 13.78
CA GLY A 245 8.52 -14.84 13.48
C GLY A 245 9.50 -15.95 13.86
N THR A 246 9.03 -17.08 14.41
CA THR A 246 9.86 -18.23 14.79
C THR A 246 9.82 -19.35 13.75
N ASP A 247 8.65 -19.94 13.53
CA ASP A 247 8.45 -20.99 12.52
C ASP A 247 8.26 -20.42 11.11
N MET A 248 7.78 -19.19 11.02
CA MET A 248 7.65 -18.44 9.79
C MET A 248 7.93 -16.95 10.05
N ASP A 249 8.85 -16.41 9.27
CA ASP A 249 9.20 -15.00 9.27
C ASP A 249 8.51 -14.24 8.13
N TYR A 250 8.63 -12.92 8.16
CA TYR A 250 8.05 -12.05 7.12
C TYR A 250 8.67 -12.31 5.73
N GLU A 251 9.92 -12.77 5.64
CA GLU A 251 10.55 -13.11 4.34
C GLU A 251 9.90 -14.34 3.70
N THR A 252 9.58 -15.34 4.50
CA THR A 252 8.81 -16.51 4.04
C THR A 252 7.41 -16.10 3.60
N ALA A 253 6.75 -15.20 4.34
CA ALA A 253 5.44 -14.67 3.96
C ALA A 253 5.51 -13.87 2.65
N ARG A 254 6.54 -13.06 2.44
CA ARG A 254 6.80 -12.35 1.17
C ARG A 254 6.99 -13.31 0.00
N ALA A 255 7.67 -14.43 0.22
CA ALA A 255 7.81 -15.48 -0.80
C ALA A 255 6.45 -16.11 -1.17
N TRP A 256 5.53 -16.27 -0.20
CA TRP A 256 4.16 -16.70 -0.48
C TRP A 256 3.39 -15.68 -1.32
N ILE A 257 3.49 -14.40 -0.99
CA ILE A 257 2.91 -13.31 -1.79
C ILE A 257 3.40 -13.39 -3.25
N GLY A 258 4.70 -13.57 -3.44
CA GLY A 258 5.31 -13.70 -4.77
C GLY A 258 4.80 -14.92 -5.55
N ARG A 259 4.62 -16.08 -4.90
CA ARG A 259 4.06 -17.29 -5.53
C ARG A 259 2.62 -17.07 -5.98
N ILE A 260 1.80 -16.44 -5.15
CA ILE A 260 0.43 -16.06 -5.51
C ILE A 260 0.42 -15.11 -6.69
N SER A 261 1.26 -14.08 -6.64
CA SER A 261 1.40 -13.12 -7.73
C SER A 261 1.81 -13.80 -9.04
N ARG A 262 2.73 -14.78 -8.99
CA ARG A 262 3.12 -15.57 -10.17
C ARG A 262 1.95 -16.34 -10.77
N VAL A 263 1.14 -17.00 -9.94
CA VAL A 263 -0.04 -17.75 -10.40
C VAL A 263 -1.06 -16.82 -11.08
N VAL A 264 -1.30 -15.65 -10.50
CA VAL A 264 -2.19 -14.64 -11.09
C VAL A 264 -1.61 -14.09 -12.39
N PHE A 265 -0.31 -13.79 -12.43
CA PHE A 265 0.36 -13.27 -13.61
C PHE A 265 0.32 -14.26 -14.78
N ASP A 266 0.58 -15.56 -14.53
CA ASP A 266 0.50 -16.59 -15.55
C ASP A 266 -0.93 -16.74 -16.10
N TYR A 267 -1.93 -16.70 -15.22
CA TYR A 267 -3.33 -16.67 -15.64
C TYR A 267 -3.64 -15.47 -16.54
N MET A 268 -3.12 -14.29 -16.19
CA MET A 268 -3.31 -13.08 -17.01
C MET A 268 -2.56 -13.13 -18.33
N LYS A 269 -1.44 -13.86 -18.42
CA LYS A 269 -0.71 -14.07 -19.69
C LYS A 269 -1.48 -14.94 -20.67
N GLU A 270 -2.18 -15.96 -20.18
CA GLU A 270 -2.91 -16.92 -20.99
C GLU A 270 -4.23 -16.36 -21.56
N ARG A 271 -4.72 -15.25 -21.05
CA ARG A 271 -5.94 -14.57 -21.50
C ARG A 271 -5.67 -13.55 -22.58
#